data_c1165bc0e838c55ccfbcf505c58f703e
#
_entry.id   c1165bc0e838c55ccfbcf505c58f703e
#
_cell.length_a   1.000
_cell.length_b   1.000
_cell.length_c   1.000
_cell.angle_alpha   90.00
_cell.angle_beta   90.00
_cell.angle_gamma   90.00
#
_symmetry.space_group_name_H-M   'P 1'
#
loop_
_entity.id
_entity.type
_entity.pdbx_description
1 polymer ?
#
loop_
_entity_poly.entity_id
_entity_poly.type
_entity_poly.pdbx_seq_one_letter_code
_entity_poly.pdbx_strand_id
1 'polypeptide(L)'
;MRLEDLAPAGIAFVVIAVTLGIGARVLTDVNTGNTAGTTAHDAILNGTAGIGELSSWLPTIALVMAAAVVIGVVVSYFAFRR
;
A
#
# COMPACT_ATOMS: atom_id res chain seq x y z
N MET A 1 0.39 9.39 -17.41
CA MET A 1 -0.16 8.07 -17.09
C MET A 1 -1.43 7.83 -17.89
N ARG A 2 -1.54 6.70 -18.54
CA ARG A 2 -2.68 6.38 -19.38
C ARG A 2 -3.71 5.57 -18.61
N LEU A 3 -4.95 5.56 -19.09
CA LEU A 3 -5.99 4.73 -18.50
C LEU A 3 -5.63 3.25 -18.56
N GLU A 4 -4.96 2.81 -19.61
CA GLU A 4 -4.53 1.43 -19.74
C GLU A 4 -3.49 1.02 -18.69
N ASP A 5 -2.80 1.98 -18.10
CA ASP A 5 -1.85 1.74 -17.03
C ASP A 5 -2.54 1.56 -15.67
N LEU A 6 -3.80 1.93 -15.59
CA LEU A 6 -4.55 1.89 -14.34
C LEU A 6 -4.82 0.45 -13.87
N ALA A 7 -5.10 -0.45 -14.79
CA ALA A 7 -5.41 -1.84 -14.43
C ALA A 7 -4.20 -2.53 -13.78
N PRO A 8 -2.97 -2.47 -14.36
CA PRO A 8 -1.80 -3.03 -13.68
C PRO A 8 -1.51 -2.35 -12.35
N ALA A 9 -1.71 -1.04 -12.26
CA ALA A 9 -1.51 -0.32 -11.00
C ALA A 9 -2.51 -0.77 -9.94
N GLY A 10 -3.76 -0.99 -10.32
CA GLY A 10 -4.78 -1.50 -9.40
C GLY A 10 -4.44 -2.89 -8.88
N ILE A 11 -3.98 -3.76 -9.76
CA ILE A 11 -3.55 -5.11 -9.37
C ILE A 11 -2.37 -5.02 -8.40
N ALA A 12 -1.40 -4.15 -8.67
CA ALA A 12 -0.26 -3.95 -7.77
C ALA A 12 -0.72 -3.50 -6.39
N PHE A 13 -1.69 -2.60 -6.31
CA PHE A 13 -2.24 -2.16 -5.03
C PHE A 13 -2.89 -3.30 -4.26
N VAL A 14 -3.66 -4.14 -4.94
CA VAL A 14 -4.30 -5.29 -4.29
C VAL A 14 -3.24 -6.23 -3.74
N VAL A 15 -2.19 -6.51 -4.52
CA VAL A 15 -1.10 -7.38 -4.09
C VAL A 15 -0.40 -6.79 -2.87
N ILE A 16 -0.12 -5.50 -2.87
CA ILE A 16 0.52 -4.84 -1.73
C ILE A 16 -0.37 -4.93 -0.50
N ALA A 17 -1.66 -4.64 -0.63
CA ALA A 17 -2.59 -4.69 0.49
C ALA A 17 -2.69 -6.10 1.08
N VAL A 18 -2.79 -7.12 0.24
CA VAL A 18 -2.86 -8.52 0.69
C VAL A 18 -1.56 -8.91 1.37
N THR A 19 -0.42 -8.54 0.78
CA THR A 19 0.88 -8.87 1.34
C THR A 19 1.07 -8.21 2.71
N LEU A 20 0.68 -6.96 2.86
CA LEU A 20 0.77 -6.27 4.14
C LEU A 20 -0.16 -6.90 5.18
N GLY A 21 -1.37 -7.26 4.79
CA GLY A 21 -2.32 -7.88 5.69
C GLY A 21 -1.85 -9.24 6.18
N ILE A 22 -1.36 -10.07 5.26
CA ILE A 22 -0.83 -11.40 5.62
C ILE A 22 0.43 -11.24 6.46
N GLY A 23 1.32 -10.32 6.09
CA GLY A 23 2.54 -10.06 6.86
C GLY A 23 2.24 -9.64 8.29
N ALA A 24 1.29 -8.75 8.48
CA ALA A 24 0.87 -8.31 9.81
C ALA A 24 0.30 -9.48 10.62
N ARG A 25 -0.52 -10.32 9.98
CA ARG A 25 -1.09 -11.49 10.63
C ARG A 25 -0.02 -12.48 11.06
N VAL A 26 0.92 -12.76 10.16
CA VAL A 26 2.02 -13.67 10.46
C VAL A 26 2.86 -13.13 11.62
N LEU A 27 3.18 -11.85 11.61
CA LEU A 27 3.94 -11.24 12.69
C LEU A 27 3.20 -11.33 14.03
N THR A 28 1.90 -11.10 14.04
CA THR A 28 1.09 -11.19 15.24
C THR A 28 1.08 -12.64 15.76
N ASP A 29 0.89 -13.61 14.87
CA ASP A 29 0.86 -15.02 15.25
C ASP A 29 2.21 -15.48 15.79
N VAL A 30 3.30 -15.07 15.14
CA VAL A 30 4.65 -15.38 15.63
C VAL A 30 4.89 -14.73 16.99
N ASN A 31 4.42 -13.49 17.18
CA ASN A 31 4.62 -12.78 18.43
C ASN A 31 3.88 -13.42 19.60
N THR A 32 2.79 -14.12 19.32
CA THR A 32 2.03 -14.84 20.36
C THR A 32 2.91 -15.88 21.05
N GLY A 33 3.88 -16.43 20.34
CA GLY A 33 4.82 -17.41 20.91
C GLY A 33 6.03 -16.79 21.60
N ASN A 34 6.17 -15.47 21.58
CA ASN A 34 7.30 -14.78 22.20
C ASN A 34 6.93 -14.21 23.56
N THR A 35 7.87 -14.29 24.48
CA THR A 35 7.66 -13.74 25.83
C THR A 35 7.67 -12.23 25.78
N ALA A 36 6.69 -11.59 26.40
CA ALA A 36 6.64 -10.14 26.51
C ALA A 36 7.88 -9.62 27.21
N GLY A 37 8.39 -8.47 26.75
CA GLY A 37 9.56 -7.84 27.30
C GLY A 37 10.89 -8.31 26.70
N THR A 38 10.86 -9.30 25.79
CA THR A 38 12.07 -9.71 25.09
C THR A 38 12.34 -8.82 23.88
N THR A 39 13.59 -8.80 23.44
CA THR A 39 13.96 -8.05 22.23
C THR A 39 13.21 -8.53 21.01
N ALA A 40 12.99 -9.86 20.88
CA ALA A 40 12.25 -10.42 19.77
C ALA A 40 10.80 -9.94 19.77
N HIS A 41 10.16 -9.89 20.91
CA HIS A 41 8.80 -9.40 21.05
C HIS A 41 8.70 -7.95 20.62
N ASP A 42 9.62 -7.11 21.11
CA ASP A 42 9.64 -5.68 20.80
C ASP A 42 9.91 -5.43 19.32
N ALA A 43 10.81 -6.20 18.72
CA ALA A 43 11.12 -6.08 17.29
C ALA A 43 9.90 -6.37 16.44
N ILE A 44 9.13 -7.41 16.79
CA ILE A 44 7.92 -7.77 16.06
C ILE A 44 6.84 -6.70 16.24
N LEU A 45 6.70 -6.14 17.44
CA LEU A 45 5.75 -5.05 17.68
C LEU A 45 6.09 -3.84 16.81
N ASN A 46 7.37 -3.48 16.71
CA ASN A 46 7.81 -2.38 15.88
C ASN A 46 7.55 -2.66 14.40
N GLY A 47 7.79 -3.90 13.95
CA GLY A 47 7.49 -4.30 12.58
C GLY A 47 6.00 -4.21 12.26
N THR A 48 5.17 -4.69 13.17
CA THR A 48 3.72 -4.63 13.01
C THR A 48 3.23 -3.17 12.98
N ALA A 49 3.79 -2.33 13.82
CA ALA A 49 3.45 -0.91 13.84
C ALA A 49 3.85 -0.23 12.53
N GLY A 50 5.02 -0.58 11.99
CA GLY A 50 5.48 -0.05 10.70
C GLY A 50 4.58 -0.46 9.55
N ILE A 51 4.15 -1.72 9.52
CA ILE A 51 3.21 -2.20 8.51
C ILE A 51 1.88 -1.46 8.63
N GLY A 52 1.39 -1.24 9.85
CA GLY A 52 0.16 -0.50 10.08
C GLY A 52 0.25 0.92 9.57
N GLU A 53 1.37 1.58 9.81
CA GLU A 53 1.59 2.94 9.32
C GLU A 53 1.65 2.99 7.80
N LEU A 54 2.37 2.06 7.18
CA LEU A 54 2.44 1.95 5.73
C LEU A 54 1.06 1.72 5.14
N SER A 55 0.25 0.84 5.76
CA SER A 55 -1.12 0.59 5.32
C SER A 55 -1.98 1.84 5.39
N SER A 56 -1.76 2.70 6.39
CA SER A 56 -2.53 3.92 6.53
C SER A 56 -2.24 4.93 5.41
N TRP A 57 -1.10 4.81 4.74
CA TRP A 57 -0.74 5.67 3.62
C TRP A 57 -1.30 5.19 2.28
N LEU A 58 -1.75 3.93 2.20
CA LEU A 58 -2.25 3.37 0.94
C LEU A 58 -3.42 4.17 0.35
N PRO A 59 -4.42 4.61 1.14
CA PRO A 59 -5.49 5.43 0.57
C PRO A 59 -4.99 6.74 -0.04
N THR A 60 -4.00 7.37 0.58
CA THR A 60 -3.41 8.60 0.06
C THR A 60 -2.66 8.33 -1.24
N ILE A 61 -1.91 7.24 -1.31
CA ILE A 61 -1.19 6.85 -2.52
C ILE A 61 -2.17 6.57 -3.65
N ALA A 62 -3.25 5.86 -3.36
CA ALA A 62 -4.29 5.57 -4.35
C ALA A 62 -4.92 6.86 -4.87
N LEU A 63 -5.19 7.82 -3.99
CA LEU A 63 -5.76 9.10 -4.37
C LEU A 63 -4.83 9.88 -5.29
N VAL A 64 -3.54 9.91 -4.97
CA VAL A 64 -2.53 10.59 -5.78
C VAL A 64 -2.44 9.95 -7.17
N MET A 65 -2.46 8.62 -7.23
CA MET A 65 -2.41 7.91 -8.51
C MET A 65 -3.65 8.18 -9.34
N ALA A 66 -4.83 8.18 -8.72
CA ALA A 66 -6.08 8.49 -9.42
C ALA A 66 -6.04 9.92 -9.97
N ALA A 67 -5.57 10.86 -9.18
CA ALA A 67 -5.44 12.25 -9.60
C ALA A 67 -4.46 12.38 -10.78
N ALA A 68 -3.35 11.67 -10.74
CA ALA A 68 -2.37 11.67 -11.82
C ALA A 68 -2.98 11.15 -13.13
N VAL A 69 -3.77 10.09 -13.06
CA VAL A 69 -4.45 9.53 -14.23
C VAL A 69 -5.45 10.54 -14.80
N VAL A 70 -6.25 11.16 -13.94
CA VAL A 70 -7.23 12.16 -14.37
C VAL A 70 -6.55 13.34 -15.05
N ILE A 71 -5.48 13.85 -14.45
CA ILE A 71 -4.73 14.97 -15.02
C ILE A 71 -4.12 14.57 -16.37
N GLY A 72 -3.56 13.38 -16.46
CA GLY A 72 -2.99 12.88 -17.72
C GLY A 72 -4.03 12.77 -18.82
N VAL A 73 -5.22 12.28 -18.50
CA VAL A 73 -6.31 12.19 -19.47
C VAL A 73 -6.75 13.57 -19.93
N VAL A 74 -6.92 14.51 -19.00
CA VAL A 74 -7.33 15.87 -19.33
C VAL A 74 -6.29 16.57 -20.23
N VAL A 75 -5.02 16.44 -19.87
CA VAL A 75 -3.94 17.05 -20.66
C VAL A 75 -3.90 16.45 -22.07
N SER A 76 -4.03 15.12 -22.17
CA SER A 76 -4.04 14.45 -23.48
C SER A 76 -5.22 14.91 -24.33
N TYR A 77 -6.38 15.06 -23.72
CA TYR A 77 -7.58 15.52 -24.43
C TYR A 77 -7.36 16.90 -25.00
N PHE A 78 -6.85 17.84 -24.20
CA PHE A 78 -6.61 19.18 -24.66
C PHE A 78 -5.50 19.25 -25.73
N ALA A 79 -4.49 18.40 -25.60
CA ALA A 79 -3.41 18.35 -26.59
C ALA A 79 -3.93 17.87 -27.96
N PHE A 80 -4.79 16.85 -27.97
CA PHE A 80 -5.34 16.34 -29.21
C PHE A 80 -6.39 17.27 -29.81
N ARG A 81 -7.03 18.06 -28.99
CA ARG A 81 -8.07 18.95 -29.46
C ARG A 81 -7.53 20.13 -30.29
N ARG A 82 -6.27 20.46 -30.09
CA ARG A 82 -5.63 21.50 -30.85
C ARG A 82 -5.34 21.07 -32.28
#